data_ef9e151cae09ca1e98f09c57aa540ab4
#
_entry.id   ef9e151cae09ca1e98f09c57aa540ab4
#
_cell.length_a   1.000
_cell.length_b   1.000
_cell.length_c   1.000
_cell.angle_alpha   90.00
_cell.angle_beta   90.00
_cell.angle_gamma   90.00
#
_symmetry.space_group_name_H-M   'P 1'
#
loop_
_entity.id
_entity.type
_entity.pdbx_description
1 polymer ?
#
loop_
_entity_poly.entity_id
_entity_poly.type
_entity_poly.pdbx_seq_one_letter_code
_entity_poly.pdbx_strand_id
1 'polypeptide(L)'
;MTPRGPPRPRARPRLDLCFLQRFWKIQLVLFPSWSSQNSLMFLTLLGVALLEQLVIYQVGVIPSQFYGVLGNRDLSGFKAVTFLALVLIVLNSTLKSFDQFICNLLYVSWRKALTEHLHRCYFLGRVYYTLNVLRDDIDNPDQRISQDVERFCRQLSSIASKLLISPFTLAYYTYQCSRSTGWLGPVSIFAYFVLGTIVNKVLMGPVVAKLVGQEKLEGDFRFKHMQLRVNAEPAAFYRAGYVEHTRTDRRLQRLLQTQKELMTQEFWLYIGINTFDYLGSILSYVVIAIPIFSGVYGDLSPADLSALVSKNAFVSIYLIGCFTQLIDLSATLSDVAGYTHRIGELRETLSEVALQSQDLESDRDDWNFDKAPGEQTGPADTAFLLDRISVSAPSGDPPLIRDLSLTVSQGHSLLITGNTGTGKTSLLRVLGGLWETTRGGVRMLTCFGPHGVLFLPQRPFFTDGTLREQVIYPLKEIYPASGSVDDERILRFLELAGLAGLVTRTGGLDSQVDWNWYDVLSPGEMQRLSFARLFYLQPRYAVLDEATSALTEEAEGELYRICQQLGMTLVSVGHRRSLEKFHSSILHLCGDGRWELRRIKKE
;
A
#
# COMPACT_ATOMS: atom_id res chain seq x y z
N MET A 1 -22.57 -8.65 7.74
CA MET A 1 -21.25 -9.07 7.23
C MET A 1 -21.12 -10.56 7.49
N THR A 2 -21.17 -11.36 6.43
CA THR A 2 -20.86 -12.78 6.51
C THR A 2 -19.40 -12.97 6.90
N PRO A 3 -19.05 -13.94 7.75
CA PRO A 3 -17.67 -14.18 8.14
C PRO A 3 -16.86 -14.50 6.86
N ARG A 4 -15.77 -13.78 6.65
CA ARG A 4 -14.85 -14.04 5.55
C ARG A 4 -14.44 -15.49 5.59
N GLY A 5 -14.66 -16.22 4.51
CA GLY A 5 -14.21 -17.60 4.36
C GLY A 5 -12.69 -17.71 4.59
N PRO A 6 -12.18 -18.90 4.90
CA PRO A 6 -10.76 -19.06 5.14
C PRO A 6 -9.97 -18.60 3.90
N PRO A 7 -8.88 -17.83 4.09
CA PRO A 7 -8.08 -17.33 2.98
C PRO A 7 -7.61 -18.53 2.12
N ARG A 8 -7.85 -18.43 0.81
CA ARG A 8 -7.38 -19.45 -0.14
C ARG A 8 -5.88 -19.65 0.03
N PRO A 9 -5.36 -20.88 0.01
CA PRO A 9 -3.93 -21.11 0.14
C PRO A 9 -3.20 -20.34 -0.96
N ARG A 10 -2.31 -19.41 -0.55
CA ARG A 10 -1.52 -18.60 -1.46
C ARG A 10 -0.67 -19.53 -2.31
N ALA A 11 -0.93 -19.58 -3.60
CA ALA A 11 -0.03 -20.22 -4.57
C ALA A 11 1.36 -19.57 -4.45
N ARG A 12 2.41 -20.39 -4.44
CA ARG A 12 3.80 -19.87 -4.45
C ARG A 12 3.96 -18.95 -5.65
N PRO A 13 4.58 -17.77 -5.50
CA PRO A 13 4.84 -16.88 -6.63
C PRO A 13 5.68 -17.64 -7.68
N ARG A 14 5.17 -17.74 -8.89
CA ARG A 14 5.83 -18.42 -9.99
C ARG A 14 6.34 -17.39 -11.00
N LEU A 15 7.54 -17.62 -11.52
CA LEU A 15 8.10 -16.90 -12.64
C LEU A 15 7.52 -17.47 -13.93
N ASP A 16 6.30 -17.10 -14.27
CA ASP A 16 5.55 -17.55 -15.44
C ASP A 16 5.29 -16.41 -16.44
N LEU A 17 4.61 -16.69 -17.52
CA LEU A 17 4.27 -15.68 -18.53
C LEU A 17 3.39 -14.56 -17.94
N CYS A 18 2.54 -14.88 -16.98
CA CYS A 18 1.71 -13.88 -16.30
C CYS A 18 2.57 -12.90 -15.49
N PHE A 19 3.61 -13.40 -14.80
CA PHE A 19 4.62 -12.55 -14.16
C PHE A 19 5.28 -11.61 -15.15
N LEU A 20 5.75 -12.11 -16.29
CA LEU A 20 6.43 -11.28 -17.30
C LEU A 20 5.51 -10.18 -17.85
N GLN A 21 4.24 -10.50 -18.12
CA GLN A 21 3.27 -9.52 -18.60
C GLN A 21 2.99 -8.44 -17.56
N ARG A 22 2.76 -8.83 -16.30
CA ARG A 22 2.51 -7.89 -15.20
C ARG A 22 3.74 -7.03 -14.90
N PHE A 23 4.91 -7.65 -14.87
CA PHE A 23 6.17 -6.96 -14.70
C PHE A 23 6.42 -5.94 -15.80
N TRP A 24 6.22 -6.31 -17.07
CA TRP A 24 6.36 -5.40 -18.19
C TRP A 24 5.41 -4.20 -18.11
N LYS A 25 4.15 -4.46 -17.76
CA LYS A 25 3.16 -3.38 -17.57
C LYS A 25 3.56 -2.41 -16.45
N ILE A 26 4.16 -2.90 -15.38
CA ILE A 26 4.68 -2.05 -14.29
C ILE A 26 5.90 -1.28 -14.79
N GLN A 27 6.79 -1.90 -15.55
CA GLN A 27 7.96 -1.21 -16.13
C GLN A 27 7.56 -0.05 -17.04
N LEU A 28 6.48 -0.17 -17.80
CA LEU A 28 5.96 0.95 -18.62
C LEU A 28 5.52 2.16 -17.78
N VAL A 29 5.08 1.94 -16.55
CA VAL A 29 4.77 3.03 -15.61
C VAL A 29 6.05 3.65 -15.04
N LEU A 30 7.05 2.84 -14.72
CA LEU A 30 8.32 3.29 -14.15
C LEU A 30 9.18 4.02 -15.20
N PHE A 31 9.13 3.58 -16.45
CA PHE A 31 9.90 4.12 -17.57
C PHE A 31 8.97 4.58 -18.70
N PRO A 32 8.28 5.72 -18.55
CA PRO A 32 7.32 6.18 -19.55
C PRO A 32 7.95 6.56 -20.89
N SER A 33 9.24 6.98 -20.89
CA SER A 33 9.99 7.31 -22.10
C SER A 33 11.49 7.09 -21.90
N TRP A 34 12.25 6.97 -23.01
CA TRP A 34 13.70 6.86 -22.97
C TRP A 34 14.41 8.10 -22.40
N SER A 35 13.79 9.25 -22.53
CA SER A 35 14.31 10.54 -22.03
C SER A 35 13.76 10.90 -20.64
N SER A 36 12.99 10.01 -20.00
CA SER A 36 12.48 10.26 -18.65
C SER A 36 13.61 10.29 -17.63
N GLN A 37 13.39 11.01 -16.52
CA GLN A 37 14.35 11.07 -15.42
C GLN A 37 14.72 9.68 -14.89
N ASN A 38 13.76 8.77 -14.77
CA ASN A 38 14.00 7.41 -14.31
C ASN A 38 14.91 6.63 -15.27
N SER A 39 14.70 6.76 -16.58
CA SER A 39 15.54 6.10 -17.60
C SER A 39 16.98 6.62 -17.57
N LEU A 40 17.16 7.94 -17.44
CA LEU A 40 18.50 8.54 -17.35
C LEU A 40 19.23 8.13 -16.07
N MET A 41 18.53 8.12 -14.94
CA MET A 41 19.09 7.65 -13.67
C MET A 41 19.50 6.18 -13.73
N PHE A 42 18.69 5.33 -14.35
CA PHE A 42 19.00 3.91 -14.52
C PHE A 42 20.20 3.66 -15.44
N LEU A 43 20.30 4.39 -16.55
CA LEU A 43 21.47 4.34 -17.43
C LEU A 43 22.75 4.80 -16.72
N THR A 44 22.66 5.87 -15.92
CA THR A 44 23.77 6.33 -15.08
C THR A 44 24.18 5.27 -14.08
N LEU A 45 23.21 4.61 -13.43
CA LEU A 45 23.46 3.52 -12.49
C LEU A 45 24.21 2.36 -13.17
N LEU A 46 23.78 1.95 -14.37
CA LEU A 46 24.47 0.90 -15.14
C LEU A 46 25.91 1.30 -15.50
N GLY A 47 26.11 2.53 -15.93
CA GLY A 47 27.44 3.05 -16.24
C GLY A 47 28.38 3.07 -15.04
N VAL A 48 27.89 3.54 -13.89
CA VAL A 48 28.65 3.54 -12.62
C VAL A 48 28.96 2.13 -12.16
N ALA A 49 28.01 1.20 -12.26
CA ALA A 49 28.23 -0.18 -11.86
C ALA A 49 29.25 -0.90 -12.75
N LEU A 50 29.29 -0.62 -14.06
CA LEU A 50 30.34 -1.13 -14.94
C LEU A 50 31.71 -0.58 -14.58
N LEU A 51 31.82 0.73 -14.33
CA LEU A 51 33.07 1.33 -13.86
C LEU A 51 33.52 0.77 -12.53
N GLU A 52 32.59 0.54 -11.60
CA GLU A 52 32.87 -0.08 -10.30
C GLU A 52 33.49 -1.47 -10.49
N GLN A 53 32.96 -2.31 -11.38
CA GLN A 53 33.50 -3.64 -11.64
C GLN A 53 34.94 -3.60 -12.19
N LEU A 54 35.24 -2.67 -13.07
CA LEU A 54 36.60 -2.47 -13.58
C LEU A 54 37.58 -2.05 -12.48
N VAL A 55 37.15 -1.11 -11.64
CA VAL A 55 37.96 -0.63 -10.50
C VAL A 55 38.13 -1.69 -9.42
N ILE A 56 37.12 -2.48 -9.11
CA ILE A 56 37.22 -3.60 -8.17
C ILE A 56 38.28 -4.60 -8.59
N TYR A 57 38.34 -4.93 -9.88
CA TYR A 57 39.40 -5.82 -10.40
C TYR A 57 40.78 -5.23 -10.15
N GLN A 58 40.99 -3.95 -10.47
CA GLN A 58 42.30 -3.30 -10.26
C GLN A 58 42.67 -3.25 -8.76
N VAL A 59 41.74 -2.94 -7.90
CA VAL A 59 41.96 -2.96 -6.44
C VAL A 59 42.31 -4.36 -5.95
N GLY A 60 41.63 -5.37 -6.42
CA GLY A 60 41.86 -6.75 -6.02
C GLY A 60 43.22 -7.32 -6.48
N VAL A 61 43.79 -6.78 -7.53
CA VAL A 61 45.11 -7.18 -8.05
C VAL A 61 46.26 -6.46 -7.31
N ILE A 62 46.03 -5.38 -6.61
CA ILE A 62 47.07 -4.63 -5.88
C ILE A 62 47.87 -5.49 -4.89
N PRO A 63 47.30 -6.37 -4.06
CA PRO A 63 48.09 -7.26 -3.19
C PRO A 63 49.11 -8.09 -3.96
N SER A 64 48.78 -8.58 -5.18
CA SER A 64 49.72 -9.32 -6.00
C SER A 64 50.90 -8.46 -6.49
N GLN A 65 50.66 -7.20 -6.81
CA GLN A 65 51.71 -6.23 -7.16
C GLN A 65 52.61 -5.91 -5.96
N PHE A 66 52.08 -5.82 -4.76
CA PHE A 66 52.90 -5.69 -3.54
C PHE A 66 53.78 -6.91 -3.31
N TYR A 67 53.30 -8.12 -3.51
CA TYR A 67 54.12 -9.32 -3.38
C TYR A 67 55.30 -9.30 -4.36
N GLY A 68 55.07 -8.90 -5.61
CA GLY A 68 56.13 -8.78 -6.61
C GLY A 68 57.18 -7.75 -6.23
N VAL A 69 56.75 -6.54 -5.86
CA VAL A 69 57.65 -5.44 -5.51
C VAL A 69 58.43 -5.69 -4.21
N LEU A 70 57.78 -6.22 -3.19
CA LEU A 70 58.43 -6.53 -1.90
C LEU A 70 59.39 -7.71 -2.05
N GLY A 71 59.04 -8.74 -2.82
CA GLY A 71 59.90 -9.87 -3.13
C GLY A 71 61.18 -9.47 -3.90
N ASN A 72 61.09 -8.51 -4.80
CA ASN A 72 62.19 -7.97 -5.55
C ASN A 72 62.95 -6.83 -4.83
N ARG A 73 62.50 -6.42 -3.65
CA ARG A 73 63.06 -5.35 -2.82
C ARG A 73 63.22 -4.01 -3.57
N ASP A 74 62.27 -3.70 -4.45
CA ASP A 74 62.22 -2.46 -5.23
C ASP A 74 61.49 -1.36 -4.47
N LEU A 75 62.24 -0.40 -3.91
CA LEU A 75 61.66 0.72 -3.13
C LEU A 75 60.90 1.71 -4.02
N SER A 76 61.37 1.98 -5.23
CA SER A 76 60.69 2.92 -6.15
C SER A 76 59.37 2.34 -6.66
N GLY A 77 59.33 1.07 -7.01
CA GLY A 77 58.13 0.35 -7.37
C GLY A 77 57.13 0.27 -6.21
N PHE A 78 57.61 0.04 -4.98
CA PHE A 78 56.78 0.05 -3.77
C PHE A 78 56.05 1.39 -3.55
N LYS A 79 56.78 2.50 -3.71
CA LYS A 79 56.18 3.84 -3.60
C LYS A 79 55.13 4.08 -4.67
N ALA A 80 55.41 3.69 -5.91
CA ALA A 80 54.46 3.82 -7.01
C ALA A 80 53.19 2.98 -6.81
N VAL A 81 53.33 1.72 -6.39
CA VAL A 81 52.20 0.82 -6.09
C VAL A 81 51.38 1.34 -4.91
N THR A 82 52.04 1.85 -3.88
CA THR A 82 51.33 2.45 -2.70
C THR A 82 50.51 3.66 -3.12
N PHE A 83 51.06 4.54 -3.94
CA PHE A 83 50.32 5.70 -4.44
C PHE A 83 49.13 5.27 -5.32
N LEU A 84 49.33 4.33 -6.22
CA LEU A 84 48.27 3.75 -7.05
C LEU A 84 47.16 3.11 -6.19
N ALA A 85 47.54 2.36 -5.16
CA ALA A 85 46.60 1.75 -4.21
C ALA A 85 45.72 2.78 -3.51
N LEU A 86 46.29 3.87 -3.01
CA LEU A 86 45.55 4.94 -2.37
C LEU A 86 44.56 5.60 -3.34
N VAL A 87 44.97 5.90 -4.56
CA VAL A 87 44.10 6.49 -5.58
C VAL A 87 42.94 5.54 -5.93
N LEU A 88 43.24 4.26 -6.17
CA LEU A 88 42.22 3.27 -6.51
C LEU A 88 41.26 2.99 -5.37
N ILE A 89 41.71 2.97 -4.13
CA ILE A 89 40.84 2.80 -2.96
C ILE A 89 39.86 3.96 -2.83
N VAL A 90 40.33 5.20 -2.97
CA VAL A 90 39.48 6.39 -2.92
C VAL A 90 38.46 6.36 -4.07
N LEU A 91 38.93 6.04 -5.29
CA LEU A 91 38.04 5.93 -6.44
C LEU A 91 36.99 4.84 -6.27
N ASN A 92 37.36 3.66 -5.80
CA ASN A 92 36.44 2.55 -5.55
C ASN A 92 35.40 2.90 -4.47
N SER A 93 35.84 3.52 -3.38
CA SER A 93 34.95 3.98 -2.31
C SER A 93 33.95 5.03 -2.80
N THR A 94 34.41 5.97 -3.64
CA THR A 94 33.54 6.98 -4.25
C THR A 94 32.53 6.36 -5.20
N LEU A 95 32.95 5.45 -6.07
CA LEU A 95 32.05 4.76 -7.01
C LEU A 95 31.01 3.92 -6.28
N LYS A 96 31.40 3.16 -5.24
CA LYS A 96 30.48 2.39 -4.42
C LYS A 96 29.44 3.27 -3.72
N SER A 97 29.87 4.38 -3.14
CA SER A 97 28.98 5.32 -2.47
C SER A 97 28.03 5.97 -3.46
N PHE A 98 28.51 6.30 -4.66
CA PHE A 98 27.70 6.89 -5.72
C PHE A 98 26.70 5.90 -6.30
N ASP A 99 27.07 4.65 -6.50
CA ASP A 99 26.17 3.55 -6.90
C ASP A 99 25.03 3.40 -5.90
N GLN A 100 25.34 3.31 -4.61
CA GLN A 100 24.33 3.21 -3.56
C GLN A 100 23.40 4.44 -3.49
N PHE A 101 23.97 5.63 -3.69
CA PHE A 101 23.19 6.87 -3.71
C PHE A 101 22.21 6.90 -4.88
N ILE A 102 22.64 6.52 -6.09
CA ILE A 102 21.77 6.46 -7.27
C ILE A 102 20.70 5.39 -7.09
N CYS A 103 21.02 4.22 -6.54
CA CYS A 103 20.04 3.19 -6.21
C CYS A 103 18.93 3.73 -5.29
N ASN A 104 19.30 4.47 -4.25
CA ASN A 104 18.34 5.04 -3.31
C ASN A 104 17.48 6.13 -3.96
N LEU A 105 18.07 6.98 -4.80
CA LEU A 105 17.31 7.99 -5.56
C LEU A 105 16.33 7.32 -6.53
N LEU A 106 16.76 6.28 -7.21
CA LEU A 106 15.94 5.54 -8.15
C LEU A 106 14.78 4.83 -7.45
N TYR A 107 15.04 4.23 -6.29
CA TYR A 107 14.00 3.67 -5.44
C TYR A 107 12.91 4.70 -5.08
N VAL A 108 13.30 5.88 -4.62
CA VAL A 108 12.36 6.95 -4.25
C VAL A 108 11.55 7.41 -5.46
N SER A 109 12.21 7.61 -6.60
CA SER A 109 11.56 8.03 -7.84
C SER A 109 10.57 6.99 -8.37
N TRP A 110 10.93 5.72 -8.35
CA TRP A 110 10.05 4.62 -8.76
C TRP A 110 8.87 4.47 -7.83
N ARG A 111 9.11 4.53 -6.53
CA ARG A 111 8.03 4.50 -5.54
C ARG A 111 7.02 5.62 -5.77
N LYS A 112 7.51 6.85 -5.99
CA LYS A 112 6.66 8.00 -6.31
C LYS A 112 5.82 7.74 -7.56
N ALA A 113 6.45 7.37 -8.67
CA ALA A 113 5.76 7.17 -9.95
C ALA A 113 4.68 6.08 -9.87
N LEU A 114 5.00 4.94 -9.26
CA LEU A 114 4.06 3.83 -9.15
C LEU A 114 2.93 4.12 -8.18
N THR A 115 3.23 4.74 -7.04
CA THR A 115 2.22 5.12 -6.05
C THR A 115 1.26 6.16 -6.60
N GLU A 116 1.75 7.19 -7.28
CA GLU A 116 0.91 8.21 -7.92
C GLU A 116 0.02 7.62 -9.03
N HIS A 117 0.54 6.64 -9.78
CA HIS A 117 -0.26 5.94 -10.78
C HIS A 117 -1.41 5.15 -10.14
N LEU A 118 -1.13 4.39 -9.07
CA LEU A 118 -2.14 3.63 -8.34
C LEU A 118 -3.15 4.54 -7.64
N HIS A 119 -2.70 5.67 -7.05
CA HIS A 119 -3.60 6.66 -6.45
C HIS A 119 -4.57 7.23 -7.47
N ARG A 120 -4.12 7.59 -8.66
CA ARG A 120 -4.99 8.10 -9.72
C ARG A 120 -6.09 7.10 -10.10
N CYS A 121 -5.78 5.82 -10.11
CA CYS A 121 -6.78 4.79 -10.39
C CYS A 121 -7.68 4.48 -9.19
N TYR A 122 -7.11 4.44 -7.99
CA TYR A 122 -7.81 4.06 -6.77
C TYR A 122 -8.83 5.11 -6.30
N PHE A 123 -8.47 6.40 -6.41
CA PHE A 123 -9.34 7.52 -6.03
C PHE A 123 -10.19 8.06 -7.19
N LEU A 124 -10.21 7.38 -8.34
CA LEU A 124 -11.09 7.74 -9.43
C LEU A 124 -12.54 7.38 -9.08
N GLY A 125 -13.43 8.36 -9.06
CA GLY A 125 -14.84 8.15 -8.74
C GLY A 125 -15.04 7.40 -7.41
N ARG A 126 -15.68 6.22 -7.47
CA ARG A 126 -15.99 5.37 -6.31
C ARG A 126 -15.24 4.03 -6.31
N VAL A 127 -14.16 3.92 -7.05
CA VAL A 127 -13.38 2.68 -7.19
C VAL A 127 -12.94 2.15 -5.82
N TYR A 128 -12.49 3.02 -4.91
CA TYR A 128 -12.11 2.63 -3.55
C TYR A 128 -13.28 2.00 -2.76
N TYR A 129 -14.52 2.46 -2.95
CA TYR A 129 -15.68 1.85 -2.32
C TYR A 129 -15.98 0.46 -2.90
N THR A 130 -16.01 0.34 -4.22
CA THR A 130 -16.25 -0.93 -4.90
C THR A 130 -15.22 -1.97 -4.48
N LEU A 131 -13.95 -1.59 -4.42
CA LEU A 131 -12.86 -2.51 -4.07
C LEU A 131 -12.88 -2.97 -2.60
N ASN A 132 -13.21 -2.06 -1.67
CA ASN A 132 -13.16 -2.38 -0.24
C ASN A 132 -14.46 -2.97 0.32
N VAL A 133 -15.60 -2.71 -0.31
CA VAL A 133 -16.93 -3.06 0.22
C VAL A 133 -17.67 -4.08 -0.63
N LEU A 134 -17.66 -3.92 -1.95
CA LEU A 134 -18.44 -4.75 -2.87
C LEU A 134 -17.68 -5.97 -3.38
N ARG A 135 -16.35 -5.91 -3.47
CA ARG A 135 -15.50 -6.99 -3.97
C ARG A 135 -14.66 -7.59 -2.85
N ASP A 136 -14.54 -8.92 -2.85
CA ASP A 136 -13.73 -9.70 -1.90
C ASP A 136 -12.52 -10.36 -2.58
N ASP A 137 -12.31 -10.13 -3.87
CA ASP A 137 -11.24 -10.75 -4.67
C ASP A 137 -9.84 -10.18 -4.35
N ILE A 138 -9.79 -8.91 -3.93
CA ILE A 138 -8.54 -8.24 -3.57
C ILE A 138 -8.46 -8.05 -2.05
N ASP A 139 -7.47 -8.67 -1.44
CA ASP A 139 -7.16 -8.47 -0.02
C ASP A 139 -6.31 -7.21 0.19
N ASN A 140 -6.62 -6.44 1.22
CA ASN A 140 -5.83 -5.31 1.73
C ASN A 140 -5.26 -4.39 0.64
N PRO A 141 -6.10 -3.65 -0.11
CA PRO A 141 -5.62 -2.72 -1.15
C PRO A 141 -4.67 -1.65 -0.61
N ASP A 142 -4.89 -1.18 0.61
CA ASP A 142 -4.04 -0.24 1.34
C ASP A 142 -2.62 -0.76 1.52
N GLN A 143 -2.47 -2.02 1.94
CA GLN A 143 -1.17 -2.66 2.07
C GLN A 143 -0.46 -2.82 0.72
N ARG A 144 -1.21 -3.15 -0.33
CA ARG A 144 -0.65 -3.30 -1.68
C ARG A 144 -0.13 -1.98 -2.24
N ILE A 145 -0.83 -0.88 -2.00
CA ILE A 145 -0.42 0.46 -2.46
C ILE A 145 0.76 1.00 -1.64
N SER A 146 0.78 0.78 -0.34
CA SER A 146 1.80 1.34 0.54
C SER A 146 3.03 0.45 0.71
N GLN A 147 2.85 -0.77 1.24
CA GLN A 147 3.97 -1.64 1.60
C GLN A 147 4.49 -2.46 0.43
N ASP A 148 3.61 -3.06 -0.38
CA ASP A 148 4.03 -3.92 -1.47
C ASP A 148 4.74 -3.12 -2.56
N VAL A 149 4.28 -1.91 -2.86
CA VAL A 149 4.95 -0.99 -3.78
C VAL A 149 6.31 -0.55 -3.24
N GLU A 150 6.40 -0.21 -1.96
CA GLU A 150 7.65 0.17 -1.30
C GLU A 150 8.68 -0.97 -1.38
N ARG A 151 8.30 -2.17 -1.00
CA ARG A 151 9.19 -3.34 -1.01
C ARG A 151 9.59 -3.74 -2.43
N PHE A 152 8.65 -3.70 -3.36
CA PHE A 152 8.92 -3.95 -4.78
C PHE A 152 9.98 -3.00 -5.32
N CYS A 153 9.79 -1.68 -5.15
CA CYS A 153 10.72 -0.67 -5.64
C CYS A 153 12.09 -0.78 -4.96
N ARG A 154 12.14 -1.03 -3.66
CA ARG A 154 13.39 -1.20 -2.91
C ARG A 154 14.18 -2.40 -3.40
N GLN A 155 13.55 -3.55 -3.52
CA GLN A 155 14.22 -4.76 -3.96
C GLN A 155 14.61 -4.67 -5.42
N LEU A 156 13.74 -4.16 -6.29
CA LEU A 156 14.05 -4.01 -7.70
C LEU A 156 15.23 -3.06 -7.93
N SER A 157 15.27 -1.91 -7.23
CA SER A 157 16.39 -0.97 -7.35
C SER A 157 17.73 -1.57 -6.91
N SER A 158 17.70 -2.42 -5.89
CA SER A 158 18.91 -3.06 -5.38
C SER A 158 19.46 -4.16 -6.29
N ILE A 159 18.61 -4.85 -7.05
CA ILE A 159 19.01 -6.00 -7.87
C ILE A 159 19.11 -5.71 -9.35
N ALA A 160 18.45 -4.68 -9.87
CA ALA A 160 18.33 -4.46 -11.31
C ALA A 160 19.69 -4.29 -11.99
N SER A 161 20.56 -3.43 -11.46
CA SER A 161 21.92 -3.24 -11.99
C SER A 161 22.78 -4.48 -11.83
N LYS A 162 22.73 -5.14 -10.69
CA LYS A 162 23.49 -6.35 -10.39
C LYS A 162 23.11 -7.49 -11.33
N LEU A 163 21.81 -7.69 -11.56
CA LEU A 163 21.31 -8.73 -12.45
C LEU A 163 21.77 -8.51 -13.90
N LEU A 164 21.74 -7.26 -14.39
CA LEU A 164 22.15 -6.94 -15.76
C LEU A 164 23.67 -7.02 -15.96
N ILE A 165 24.45 -6.71 -14.93
CA ILE A 165 25.91 -6.68 -14.99
C ILE A 165 26.54 -8.04 -14.67
N SER A 166 25.87 -8.89 -13.88
CA SER A 166 26.36 -10.21 -13.50
C SER A 166 26.89 -11.07 -14.65
N PRO A 167 26.21 -11.18 -15.82
CA PRO A 167 26.73 -11.98 -16.93
C PRO A 167 28.08 -11.48 -17.43
N PHE A 168 28.27 -10.17 -17.52
CA PHE A 168 29.53 -9.55 -17.96
C PHE A 168 30.66 -9.79 -16.96
N THR A 169 30.36 -9.64 -15.67
CA THR A 169 31.29 -9.89 -14.57
C THR A 169 31.72 -11.36 -14.54
N LEU A 170 30.77 -12.28 -14.64
CA LEU A 170 31.05 -13.71 -14.70
C LEU A 170 31.94 -14.07 -15.92
N ALA A 171 31.62 -13.56 -17.09
CA ALA A 171 32.39 -13.80 -18.30
C ALA A 171 33.83 -13.28 -18.16
N TYR A 172 33.98 -12.06 -17.62
CA TYR A 172 35.30 -11.45 -17.44
C TYR A 172 36.16 -12.22 -16.43
N TYR A 173 35.63 -12.57 -15.26
CA TYR A 173 36.39 -13.33 -14.25
C TYR A 173 36.64 -14.79 -14.67
N THR A 174 35.72 -15.41 -15.40
CA THR A 174 35.94 -16.73 -16.00
C THR A 174 37.08 -16.68 -17.00
N TYR A 175 37.14 -15.66 -17.84
CA TYR A 175 38.24 -15.47 -18.78
C TYR A 175 39.57 -15.26 -18.04
N GLN A 176 39.63 -14.43 -17.02
CA GLN A 176 40.85 -14.20 -16.23
C GLN A 176 41.31 -15.48 -15.50
N CYS A 177 40.38 -16.24 -14.93
CA CYS A 177 40.66 -17.52 -14.32
C CYS A 177 41.20 -18.52 -15.35
N SER A 178 40.60 -18.60 -16.51
CA SER A 178 41.03 -19.47 -17.60
C SER A 178 42.43 -19.13 -18.11
N ARG A 179 42.80 -17.84 -18.18
CA ARG A 179 44.16 -17.42 -18.57
C ARG A 179 45.24 -17.90 -17.61
N SER A 180 44.96 -17.95 -16.33
CA SER A 180 45.97 -18.34 -15.32
C SER A 180 46.00 -19.85 -15.05
N THR A 181 44.88 -20.55 -15.09
CA THR A 181 44.73 -21.94 -14.66
C THR A 181 44.35 -22.91 -15.80
N GLY A 182 44.11 -22.40 -17.02
CA GLY A 182 43.55 -23.18 -18.11
C GLY A 182 42.07 -23.47 -17.92
N TRP A 183 41.51 -24.41 -18.67
CA TRP A 183 40.07 -24.74 -18.62
C TRP A 183 39.65 -25.45 -17.34
N LEU A 184 40.57 -26.05 -16.61
CA LEU A 184 40.31 -26.81 -15.39
C LEU A 184 39.83 -25.90 -14.23
N GLY A 185 40.36 -24.66 -14.16
CA GLY A 185 40.01 -23.70 -13.13
C GLY A 185 38.52 -23.33 -13.13
N PRO A 186 37.99 -22.76 -14.21
CA PRO A 186 36.58 -22.42 -14.33
C PRO A 186 35.66 -23.61 -14.15
N VAL A 187 35.98 -24.78 -14.68
CA VAL A 187 35.19 -26.02 -14.53
C VAL A 187 35.12 -26.46 -13.08
N SER A 188 36.25 -26.44 -12.37
CA SER A 188 36.31 -26.80 -10.95
C SER A 188 35.47 -25.84 -10.09
N ILE A 189 35.51 -24.54 -10.35
CA ILE A 189 34.73 -23.52 -9.65
C ILE A 189 33.24 -23.70 -9.93
N PHE A 190 32.88 -23.99 -11.18
CA PHE A 190 31.47 -24.23 -11.53
C PHE A 190 30.93 -25.50 -10.86
N ALA A 191 31.71 -26.60 -10.86
CA ALA A 191 31.33 -27.82 -10.14
C ALA A 191 31.16 -27.59 -8.64
N TYR A 192 32.07 -26.82 -8.03
CA TYR A 192 31.97 -26.39 -6.64
C TYR A 192 30.71 -25.59 -6.38
N PHE A 193 30.38 -24.64 -7.26
CA PHE A 193 29.14 -23.86 -7.18
C PHE A 193 27.88 -24.74 -7.24
N VAL A 194 27.82 -25.68 -8.18
CA VAL A 194 26.68 -26.60 -8.31
C VAL A 194 26.51 -27.45 -7.04
N LEU A 195 27.60 -28.00 -6.51
CA LEU A 195 27.60 -28.79 -5.29
C LEU A 195 27.12 -27.94 -4.10
N GLY A 196 27.66 -26.73 -3.94
CA GLY A 196 27.27 -25.78 -2.90
C GLY A 196 25.81 -25.39 -2.98
N THR A 197 25.30 -25.20 -4.19
CA THR A 197 23.88 -24.88 -4.42
C THR A 197 22.95 -26.03 -3.99
N ILE A 198 23.30 -27.26 -4.31
CA ILE A 198 22.54 -28.46 -3.91
C ILE A 198 22.49 -28.58 -2.38
N VAL A 199 23.66 -28.48 -1.73
CA VAL A 199 23.75 -28.57 -0.27
C VAL A 199 22.97 -27.43 0.42
N ASN A 200 23.14 -26.21 -0.07
CA ASN A 200 22.43 -25.05 0.46
C ASN A 200 20.91 -25.20 0.32
N LYS A 201 20.42 -25.68 -0.82
CA LYS A 201 18.99 -25.94 -1.05
C LYS A 201 18.41 -26.96 -0.07
N VAL A 202 19.15 -28.02 0.20
CA VAL A 202 18.73 -29.07 1.16
C VAL A 202 18.65 -28.51 2.57
N LEU A 203 19.66 -27.73 3.00
CA LEU A 203 19.72 -27.16 4.35
C LEU A 203 18.75 -25.98 4.54
N MET A 204 18.50 -25.19 3.50
CA MET A 204 17.62 -24.02 3.56
C MET A 204 16.13 -24.39 3.61
N GLY A 205 15.72 -25.51 3.03
CA GLY A 205 14.33 -25.93 2.95
C GLY A 205 13.60 -25.91 4.32
N PRO A 206 14.10 -26.63 5.33
CA PRO A 206 13.52 -26.61 6.68
C PRO A 206 13.54 -25.22 7.34
N VAL A 207 14.58 -24.42 7.10
CA VAL A 207 14.71 -23.07 7.67
C VAL A 207 13.60 -22.16 7.13
N VAL A 208 13.38 -22.15 5.83
CA VAL A 208 12.32 -21.33 5.20
C VAL A 208 10.94 -21.71 5.73
N ALA A 209 10.65 -23.01 5.87
CA ALA A 209 9.37 -23.46 6.39
C ALA A 209 9.11 -22.96 7.83
N LYS A 210 10.14 -23.02 8.69
CA LYS A 210 10.05 -22.52 10.06
C LYS A 210 9.98 -21.00 10.15
N LEU A 211 10.70 -20.30 9.29
CA LEU A 211 10.66 -18.83 9.20
C LEU A 211 9.26 -18.32 8.84
N VAL A 212 8.61 -18.92 7.85
CA VAL A 212 7.22 -18.59 7.49
C VAL A 212 6.26 -18.85 8.65
N GLY A 213 6.44 -19.95 9.37
CA GLY A 213 5.67 -20.25 10.58
C GLY A 213 5.88 -19.22 11.68
N GLN A 214 7.11 -18.79 11.91
CA GLN A 214 7.45 -17.75 12.89
C GLN A 214 6.81 -16.41 12.54
N GLU A 215 6.92 -15.96 11.29
CA GLU A 215 6.32 -14.69 10.85
C GLU A 215 4.79 -14.67 11.07
N LYS A 216 4.13 -15.79 10.81
CA LYS A 216 2.69 -15.92 11.07
C LYS A 216 2.37 -15.78 12.57
N LEU A 217 3.12 -16.47 13.43
CA LEU A 217 2.93 -16.41 14.89
C LEU A 217 3.29 -15.03 15.46
N GLU A 218 4.30 -14.37 14.92
CA GLU A 218 4.62 -12.97 15.25
C GLU A 218 3.46 -12.04 14.91
N GLY A 219 2.86 -12.19 13.74
CA GLY A 219 1.65 -11.48 13.35
C GLY A 219 0.48 -11.72 14.31
N ASP A 220 0.24 -12.98 14.71
CA ASP A 220 -0.82 -13.34 15.66
C ASP A 220 -0.57 -12.74 17.06
N PHE A 221 0.67 -12.72 17.50
CA PHE A 221 1.06 -12.11 18.78
C PHE A 221 0.86 -10.59 18.77
N ARG A 222 1.33 -9.91 17.73
CA ARG A 222 1.12 -8.48 17.52
C ARG A 222 -0.37 -8.13 17.43
N PHE A 223 -1.15 -8.92 16.71
CA PHE A 223 -2.59 -8.72 16.60
C PHE A 223 -3.29 -8.75 17.96
N LYS A 224 -2.85 -9.64 18.86
CA LYS A 224 -3.42 -9.72 20.21
C LYS A 224 -3.17 -8.46 21.04
N HIS A 225 -1.97 -7.90 20.96
CA HIS A 225 -1.66 -6.61 21.60
C HIS A 225 -2.45 -5.45 21.00
N MET A 226 -2.58 -5.43 19.67
CA MET A 226 -3.39 -4.42 18.99
C MET A 226 -4.87 -4.52 19.39
N GLN A 227 -5.41 -5.73 19.48
CA GLN A 227 -6.79 -5.95 19.93
C GLN A 227 -7.04 -5.40 21.34
N LEU A 228 -6.09 -5.63 22.25
CA LEU A 228 -6.19 -5.10 23.61
C LEU A 228 -6.05 -3.58 23.64
N ARG A 229 -5.14 -3.01 22.85
CA ARG A 229 -4.96 -1.55 22.73
C ARG A 229 -6.24 -0.84 22.27
N VAL A 230 -6.91 -1.38 21.25
CA VAL A 230 -8.14 -0.80 20.69
C VAL A 230 -9.32 -0.95 21.66
N ASN A 231 -9.35 -2.04 22.44
CA ASN A 231 -10.45 -2.35 23.37
C ASN A 231 -10.02 -2.24 24.84
N ALA A 232 -9.10 -1.35 25.16
CA ALA A 232 -8.53 -1.24 26.51
C ALA A 232 -9.59 -0.90 27.57
N GLU A 233 -10.48 0.04 27.28
CA GLU A 233 -11.53 0.46 28.21
C GLU A 233 -12.56 -0.65 28.47
N PRO A 234 -13.18 -1.30 27.46
CA PRO A 234 -14.04 -2.46 27.69
C PRO A 234 -13.33 -3.58 28.46
N ALA A 235 -12.09 -3.89 28.14
CA ALA A 235 -11.33 -4.91 28.85
C ALA A 235 -11.08 -4.55 30.32
N ALA A 236 -10.85 -3.27 30.61
CA ALA A 236 -10.69 -2.76 31.98
C ALA A 236 -12.01 -2.86 32.78
N PHE A 237 -13.16 -2.56 32.18
CA PHE A 237 -14.47 -2.74 32.81
C PHE A 237 -14.73 -4.18 33.24
N TYR A 238 -14.32 -5.17 32.41
CA TYR A 238 -14.40 -6.58 32.77
C TYR A 238 -13.29 -7.05 33.71
N ARG A 239 -12.33 -6.18 34.09
CA ARG A 239 -11.13 -6.55 34.87
C ARG A 239 -10.38 -7.73 34.26
N ALA A 240 -10.32 -7.78 32.94
CA ALA A 240 -9.85 -8.92 32.17
C ALA A 240 -8.32 -9.09 32.14
N GLY A 241 -7.55 -8.28 32.88
CA GLY A 241 -6.07 -8.26 32.80
C GLY A 241 -5.41 -9.62 32.96
N TYR A 242 -5.82 -10.41 33.95
CA TYR A 242 -5.26 -11.75 34.15
C TYR A 242 -5.57 -12.73 33.00
N VAL A 243 -6.80 -12.72 32.51
CA VAL A 243 -7.22 -13.60 31.40
C VAL A 243 -6.51 -13.22 30.11
N GLU A 244 -6.40 -11.93 29.82
CA GLU A 244 -5.72 -11.42 28.65
C GLU A 244 -4.20 -11.68 28.70
N HIS A 245 -3.60 -11.53 29.88
CA HIS A 245 -2.20 -11.92 30.12
C HIS A 245 -1.97 -13.40 29.79
N THR A 246 -2.78 -14.28 30.34
CA THR A 246 -2.64 -15.74 30.10
C THR A 246 -2.81 -16.11 28.62
N ARG A 247 -3.77 -15.47 27.93
CA ARG A 247 -4.00 -15.69 26.48
C ARG A 247 -2.84 -15.18 25.64
N THR A 248 -2.29 -14.03 25.99
CA THR A 248 -1.16 -13.42 25.28
C THR A 248 0.12 -14.20 25.51
N ASP A 249 0.37 -14.63 26.76
CA ASP A 249 1.52 -15.44 27.11
C ASP A 249 1.53 -16.79 26.40
N ARG A 250 0.38 -17.44 26.25
CA ARG A 250 0.24 -18.68 25.47
C ARG A 250 0.66 -18.50 24.00
N ARG A 251 0.35 -17.35 23.39
CA ARG A 251 0.80 -17.03 22.03
C ARG A 251 2.30 -16.76 21.97
N LEU A 252 2.82 -16.06 22.97
CA LEU A 252 4.26 -15.84 23.11
C LEU A 252 5.02 -17.17 23.24
N GLN A 253 4.55 -18.10 24.07
CA GLN A 253 5.22 -19.41 24.26
C GLN A 253 5.28 -20.20 22.95
N ARG A 254 4.20 -20.19 22.14
CA ARG A 254 4.19 -20.84 20.81
C ARG A 254 5.20 -20.20 19.87
N LEU A 255 5.28 -18.87 19.87
CA LEU A 255 6.24 -18.11 19.05
C LEU A 255 7.67 -18.47 19.45
N LEU A 256 7.99 -18.43 20.75
CA LEU A 256 9.32 -18.74 21.26
C LEU A 256 9.74 -20.18 20.98
N GLN A 257 8.81 -21.14 21.05
CA GLN A 257 9.10 -22.53 20.69
C GLN A 257 9.46 -22.65 19.21
N THR A 258 8.71 -21.99 18.31
CA THR A 258 9.03 -21.99 16.88
C THR A 258 10.36 -21.30 16.59
N GLN A 259 10.69 -20.22 17.32
CA GLN A 259 12.01 -19.56 17.19
C GLN A 259 13.15 -20.49 17.60
N LYS A 260 13.02 -21.24 18.70
CA LYS A 260 14.04 -22.23 19.12
C LYS A 260 14.24 -23.31 18.06
N GLU A 261 13.15 -23.80 17.46
CA GLU A 261 13.24 -24.77 16.39
C GLU A 261 13.92 -24.19 15.14
N LEU A 262 13.61 -22.94 14.80
CA LEU A 262 14.27 -22.22 13.70
C LEU A 262 15.77 -22.10 13.94
N MET A 263 16.19 -21.64 15.12
CA MET A 263 17.62 -21.51 15.48
C MET A 263 18.36 -22.84 15.40
N THR A 264 17.71 -23.95 15.75
CA THR A 264 18.30 -25.29 15.62
C THR A 264 18.52 -25.67 14.15
N GLN A 265 17.61 -25.30 13.26
CA GLN A 265 17.79 -25.54 11.81
C GLN A 265 18.86 -24.60 11.21
N GLU A 266 18.87 -23.34 11.63
CA GLU A 266 19.88 -22.36 11.21
C GLU A 266 21.30 -22.77 11.64
N PHE A 267 21.47 -23.41 12.78
CA PHE A 267 22.76 -23.90 13.20
C PHE A 267 23.40 -24.86 12.18
N TRP A 268 22.64 -25.83 11.67
CA TRP A 268 23.11 -26.73 10.63
C TRP A 268 23.37 -26.03 9.30
N LEU A 269 22.53 -25.07 8.95
CA LEU A 269 22.72 -24.24 7.77
C LEU A 269 24.03 -23.44 7.85
N TYR A 270 24.31 -22.80 8.99
CA TYR A 270 25.55 -22.04 9.19
C TYR A 270 26.78 -22.89 9.18
N ILE A 271 26.74 -24.11 9.71
CA ILE A 271 27.85 -25.07 9.55
C ILE A 271 28.12 -25.32 8.07
N GLY A 272 27.07 -25.58 7.30
CA GLY A 272 27.19 -25.80 5.85
C GLY A 272 27.79 -24.59 5.14
N ILE A 273 27.23 -23.40 5.35
CA ILE A 273 27.68 -22.14 4.72
C ILE A 273 29.15 -21.88 5.05
N ASN A 274 29.52 -21.88 6.32
CA ASN A 274 30.89 -21.58 6.75
C ASN A 274 31.88 -22.62 6.21
N THR A 275 31.51 -23.90 6.18
CA THR A 275 32.37 -24.95 5.63
C THR A 275 32.64 -24.70 4.14
N PHE A 276 31.59 -24.38 3.36
CA PHE A 276 31.76 -24.08 1.94
C PHE A 276 32.58 -22.80 1.72
N ASP A 277 32.39 -21.75 2.50
CA ASP A 277 33.17 -20.51 2.36
C ASP A 277 34.67 -20.75 2.54
N TYR A 278 35.06 -21.49 3.55
CA TYR A 278 36.48 -21.82 3.79
C TYR A 278 37.03 -22.79 2.76
N LEU A 279 36.27 -23.81 2.34
CA LEU A 279 36.68 -24.73 1.30
C LEU A 279 36.88 -24.03 -0.04
N GLY A 280 36.09 -22.99 -0.36
CA GLY A 280 36.25 -22.18 -1.56
C GLY A 280 37.60 -21.46 -1.62
N SER A 281 38.08 -20.95 -0.50
CA SER A 281 39.41 -20.33 -0.39
C SER A 281 40.53 -21.34 -0.68
N ILE A 282 40.40 -22.54 -0.15
CA ILE A 282 41.39 -23.61 -0.40
C ILE A 282 41.34 -24.08 -1.84
N LEU A 283 40.16 -24.17 -2.45
CA LEU A 283 40.01 -24.56 -3.87
C LEU A 283 40.82 -23.66 -4.81
N SER A 284 40.90 -22.36 -4.52
CA SER A 284 41.69 -21.43 -5.35
C SER A 284 43.18 -21.80 -5.39
N TYR A 285 43.74 -22.26 -4.30
CA TYR A 285 45.12 -22.69 -4.21
C TYR A 285 45.34 -24.06 -4.89
N VAL A 286 44.39 -24.98 -4.73
CA VAL A 286 44.47 -26.30 -5.40
C VAL A 286 44.43 -26.14 -6.90
N VAL A 287 43.58 -25.29 -7.43
CA VAL A 287 43.42 -25.06 -8.86
C VAL A 287 44.68 -24.47 -9.49
N ILE A 288 45.34 -23.50 -8.84
CA ILE A 288 46.58 -22.90 -9.34
C ILE A 288 47.79 -23.82 -9.14
N ALA A 289 47.76 -24.70 -8.17
CA ALA A 289 48.85 -25.64 -7.92
C ALA A 289 49.08 -26.58 -9.11
N ILE A 290 48.03 -26.99 -9.83
CA ILE A 290 48.12 -27.90 -10.96
C ILE A 290 49.03 -27.34 -12.08
N PRO A 291 48.82 -26.11 -12.61
CA PRO A 291 49.71 -25.52 -13.61
C PRO A 291 51.14 -25.29 -13.07
N ILE A 292 51.26 -24.90 -11.80
CA ILE A 292 52.57 -24.63 -11.20
C ILE A 292 53.42 -25.91 -11.15
N PHE A 293 52.87 -27.00 -10.62
CA PHE A 293 53.57 -28.28 -10.53
C PHE A 293 53.75 -28.99 -11.91
N SER A 294 52.93 -28.64 -12.88
CA SER A 294 53.09 -29.11 -14.26
C SER A 294 54.19 -28.38 -15.04
N GLY A 295 54.86 -27.40 -14.44
CA GLY A 295 55.96 -26.68 -15.04
C GLY A 295 55.58 -25.56 -16.01
N VAL A 296 54.32 -25.20 -16.16
CA VAL A 296 53.87 -24.12 -17.05
C VAL A 296 54.47 -22.76 -16.65
N TYR A 297 54.76 -22.55 -15.38
CA TYR A 297 55.32 -21.32 -14.81
C TYR A 297 56.76 -21.51 -14.29
N GLY A 298 57.53 -22.45 -14.85
CA GLY A 298 58.87 -22.76 -14.40
C GLY A 298 59.90 -21.64 -14.57
N ASP A 299 59.63 -20.66 -15.43
CA ASP A 299 60.52 -19.52 -15.71
C ASP A 299 60.32 -18.32 -14.79
N LEU A 300 59.37 -18.38 -13.85
CA LEU A 300 59.04 -17.26 -12.95
C LEU A 300 59.96 -17.27 -11.72
N SER A 301 60.36 -16.06 -11.29
CA SER A 301 61.04 -15.88 -10.00
C SER A 301 60.12 -16.23 -8.83
N PRO A 302 60.62 -16.60 -7.65
CA PRO A 302 59.77 -16.87 -6.49
C PRO A 302 58.84 -15.72 -6.12
N ALA A 303 59.27 -14.47 -6.30
CA ALA A 303 58.46 -13.29 -6.07
C ALA A 303 57.31 -13.16 -7.08
N ASP A 304 57.58 -13.39 -8.35
CA ASP A 304 56.56 -13.34 -9.41
C ASP A 304 55.59 -14.52 -9.31
N LEU A 305 56.04 -15.67 -8.85
CA LEU A 305 55.19 -16.82 -8.56
C LEU A 305 54.23 -16.53 -7.40
N SER A 306 54.71 -15.90 -6.34
CA SER A 306 53.88 -15.46 -5.21
C SER A 306 52.82 -14.42 -5.65
N ALA A 307 53.19 -13.49 -6.51
CA ALA A 307 52.29 -12.54 -7.12
C ALA A 307 51.20 -13.22 -7.98
N LEU A 308 51.57 -14.22 -8.77
CA LEU A 308 50.64 -15.02 -9.58
C LEU A 308 49.64 -15.77 -8.70
N VAL A 309 50.08 -16.42 -7.62
CA VAL A 309 49.24 -17.14 -6.68
C VAL A 309 48.25 -16.20 -6.01
N SER A 310 48.70 -15.03 -5.55
CA SER A 310 47.83 -14.01 -4.95
C SER A 310 46.76 -13.48 -5.92
N LYS A 311 47.15 -13.20 -7.17
CA LYS A 311 46.21 -12.75 -8.19
C LYS A 311 45.17 -13.81 -8.51
N ASN A 312 45.58 -15.06 -8.68
CA ASN A 312 44.67 -16.16 -8.95
C ASN A 312 43.72 -16.42 -7.76
N ALA A 313 44.22 -16.33 -6.53
CA ALA A 313 43.40 -16.45 -5.34
C ALA A 313 42.28 -15.37 -5.32
N PHE A 314 42.61 -14.13 -5.61
CA PHE A 314 41.63 -13.06 -5.74
C PHE A 314 40.58 -13.35 -6.83
N VAL A 315 41.04 -13.70 -8.05
CA VAL A 315 40.13 -13.96 -9.18
C VAL A 315 39.19 -15.13 -8.88
N SER A 316 39.71 -16.22 -8.32
CA SER A 316 38.94 -17.42 -8.02
C SER A 316 37.93 -17.17 -6.88
N ILE A 317 38.31 -16.49 -5.81
CA ILE A 317 37.43 -16.16 -4.69
C ILE A 317 36.35 -15.19 -5.16
N TYR A 318 36.69 -14.20 -5.98
CA TYR A 318 35.71 -13.27 -6.51
C TYR A 318 34.71 -13.96 -7.46
N LEU A 319 35.15 -14.88 -8.29
CA LEU A 319 34.28 -15.68 -9.17
C LEU A 319 33.33 -16.56 -8.37
N ILE A 320 33.78 -17.19 -7.30
CA ILE A 320 32.93 -17.93 -6.35
C ILE A 320 31.90 -17.00 -5.72
N GLY A 321 32.32 -15.81 -5.28
CA GLY A 321 31.44 -14.77 -4.74
C GLY A 321 30.38 -14.32 -5.73
N CYS A 322 30.72 -14.17 -7.02
CA CYS A 322 29.74 -13.85 -8.07
C CYS A 322 28.67 -14.94 -8.22
N PHE A 323 29.05 -16.20 -8.16
CA PHE A 323 28.09 -17.30 -8.20
C PHE A 323 27.18 -17.32 -6.97
N THR A 324 27.72 -17.09 -5.77
CA THR A 324 26.94 -16.97 -4.53
C THR A 324 25.94 -15.82 -4.63
N GLN A 325 26.36 -14.69 -5.17
CA GLN A 325 25.49 -13.53 -5.40
C GLN A 325 24.31 -13.86 -6.33
N LEU A 326 24.51 -14.72 -7.36
CA LEU A 326 23.41 -15.15 -8.22
C LEU A 326 22.34 -15.94 -7.46
N ILE A 327 22.71 -16.72 -6.45
CA ILE A 327 21.74 -17.42 -5.60
C ILE A 327 20.91 -16.42 -4.81
N ASP A 328 21.55 -15.43 -4.20
CA ASP A 328 20.88 -14.38 -3.43
C ASP A 328 19.97 -13.53 -4.32
N LEU A 329 20.41 -13.19 -5.52
CA LEU A 329 19.59 -12.50 -6.53
C LEU A 329 18.37 -13.33 -6.95
N SER A 330 18.50 -14.64 -7.04
CA SER A 330 17.38 -15.54 -7.34
C SER A 330 16.31 -15.50 -6.25
N ALA A 331 16.70 -15.50 -4.97
CA ALA A 331 15.79 -15.39 -3.85
C ALA A 331 15.05 -14.02 -3.87
N THR A 332 15.80 -12.95 -4.05
CA THR A 332 15.21 -11.59 -4.15
C THR A 332 14.30 -11.45 -5.37
N LEU A 333 14.63 -12.06 -6.49
CA LEU A 333 13.78 -12.09 -7.68
C LEU A 333 12.46 -12.82 -7.44
N SER A 334 12.46 -13.87 -6.63
CA SER A 334 11.23 -14.56 -6.20
C SER A 334 10.33 -13.65 -5.37
N ASP A 335 10.90 -12.84 -4.47
CA ASP A 335 10.16 -11.85 -3.70
C ASP A 335 9.59 -10.75 -4.61
N VAL A 336 10.39 -10.25 -5.53
CA VAL A 336 9.94 -9.29 -6.55
C VAL A 336 8.79 -9.87 -7.38
N ALA A 337 8.84 -11.16 -7.73
CA ALA A 337 7.74 -11.82 -8.43
C ALA A 337 6.46 -11.84 -7.59
N GLY A 338 6.57 -12.12 -6.31
CA GLY A 338 5.43 -12.07 -5.38
C GLY A 338 4.77 -10.70 -5.32
N TYR A 339 5.56 -9.65 -5.17
CA TYR A 339 5.05 -8.26 -5.18
C TYR A 339 4.50 -7.86 -6.55
N THR A 340 5.13 -8.29 -7.63
CA THR A 340 4.65 -8.04 -8.99
C THR A 340 3.25 -8.62 -9.21
N HIS A 341 3.00 -9.85 -8.76
CA HIS A 341 1.69 -10.46 -8.85
C HIS A 341 0.65 -9.67 -8.04
N ARG A 342 0.96 -9.30 -6.81
CA ARG A 342 0.04 -8.56 -5.95
C ARG A 342 -0.30 -7.16 -6.49
N ILE A 343 0.70 -6.43 -6.96
CA ILE A 343 0.52 -5.10 -7.56
C ILE A 343 -0.19 -5.23 -8.92
N GLY A 344 0.16 -6.22 -9.71
CA GLY A 344 -0.45 -6.48 -11.00
C GLY A 344 -1.93 -6.83 -10.89
N GLU A 345 -2.32 -7.69 -9.95
CA GLU A 345 -3.73 -8.00 -9.66
C GLU A 345 -4.50 -6.74 -9.26
N LEU A 346 -3.96 -5.94 -8.35
CA LEU A 346 -4.59 -4.69 -7.94
C LEU A 346 -4.78 -3.77 -9.14
N ARG A 347 -3.75 -3.58 -9.96
CA ARG A 347 -3.80 -2.71 -11.14
C ARG A 347 -4.82 -3.20 -12.18
N GLU A 348 -4.89 -4.48 -12.44
CA GLU A 348 -5.87 -5.09 -13.35
C GLU A 348 -7.30 -4.86 -12.84
N THR A 349 -7.54 -5.09 -11.55
CA THR A 349 -8.85 -4.87 -10.93
C THR A 349 -9.23 -3.40 -10.91
N LEU A 350 -8.28 -2.49 -10.60
CA LEU A 350 -8.53 -1.05 -10.65
C LEU A 350 -8.91 -0.60 -12.08
N SER A 351 -8.23 -1.11 -13.09
CA SER A 351 -8.54 -0.79 -14.49
C SER A 351 -9.91 -1.32 -14.92
N GLU A 352 -10.27 -2.54 -14.50
CA GLU A 352 -11.57 -3.15 -14.75
C GLU A 352 -12.71 -2.34 -14.13
N VAL A 353 -12.57 -2.02 -12.83
CA VAL A 353 -13.58 -1.23 -12.10
C VAL A 353 -13.69 0.18 -12.64
N ALA A 354 -12.57 0.81 -13.02
CA ALA A 354 -12.57 2.13 -13.64
C ALA A 354 -13.29 2.15 -14.99
N LEU A 355 -13.13 1.13 -15.82
CA LEU A 355 -13.86 1.00 -17.09
C LEU A 355 -15.36 0.83 -16.85
N GLN A 356 -15.77 -0.02 -15.90
CA GLN A 356 -17.18 -0.18 -15.53
C GLN A 356 -17.78 1.12 -14.99
N SER A 357 -17.02 1.89 -14.22
CA SER A 357 -17.45 3.21 -13.73
C SER A 357 -17.58 4.23 -14.85
N GLN A 358 -16.74 4.17 -15.88
CA GLN A 358 -16.80 5.09 -17.02
C GLN A 358 -18.08 4.95 -17.84
N ASP A 359 -18.60 3.74 -17.95
CA ASP A 359 -19.88 3.49 -18.64
C ASP A 359 -21.08 4.01 -17.85
N LEU A 360 -20.96 4.15 -16.51
CA LEU A 360 -21.97 4.71 -15.61
C LEU A 360 -21.81 6.23 -15.39
N GLU A 361 -20.61 6.76 -15.56
CA GLU A 361 -20.24 8.16 -15.35
C GLU A 361 -20.15 8.95 -16.66
N SER A 362 -21.26 9.03 -17.39
CA SER A 362 -21.43 10.13 -18.34
C SER A 362 -21.60 11.49 -17.64
N ASP A 363 -21.73 11.48 -16.31
CA ASP A 363 -21.84 12.65 -15.42
C ASP A 363 -20.53 12.87 -14.60
N ARG A 364 -19.43 13.14 -15.30
CA ARG A 364 -18.09 13.30 -14.69
C ARG A 364 -17.83 14.59 -13.93
N ASP A 365 -18.81 15.42 -13.74
CA ASP A 365 -18.67 16.70 -13.06
C ASP A 365 -19.09 16.67 -11.58
N ASP A 366 -19.12 15.51 -10.96
CA ASP A 366 -19.65 15.30 -9.60
C ASP A 366 -19.02 16.18 -8.50
N TRP A 367 -17.84 16.75 -8.75
CA TRP A 367 -17.13 17.54 -7.73
C TRP A 367 -16.59 18.87 -8.25
N ASN A 368 -17.10 19.34 -9.39
CA ASN A 368 -16.74 20.65 -9.90
C ASN A 368 -17.74 21.70 -9.38
N PHE A 369 -17.58 22.07 -8.12
CA PHE A 369 -18.40 23.08 -7.45
C PHE A 369 -18.32 24.47 -8.11
N ASP A 370 -17.36 24.66 -9.03
CA ASP A 370 -17.15 25.93 -9.76
C ASP A 370 -18.00 26.04 -11.04
N LYS A 371 -18.56 24.94 -11.52
CA LYS A 371 -19.48 25.01 -12.67
C LYS A 371 -20.87 25.41 -12.18
N ALA A 372 -21.39 26.46 -12.79
CA ALA A 372 -22.80 26.78 -12.69
C ALA A 372 -23.63 25.53 -13.03
N PRO A 373 -24.79 25.31 -12.35
CA PRO A 373 -25.62 24.14 -12.61
C PRO A 373 -25.92 24.06 -14.09
N GLY A 374 -25.32 23.03 -14.76
CA GLY A 374 -25.59 22.72 -16.14
C GLY A 374 -27.10 22.47 -16.33
N GLU A 375 -27.62 22.68 -17.50
CA GLU A 375 -29.03 22.48 -17.81
C GLU A 375 -29.55 21.17 -17.25
N GLN A 376 -30.42 21.27 -16.25
CA GLN A 376 -31.03 20.13 -15.59
C GLN A 376 -31.97 19.47 -16.62
N THR A 377 -31.72 18.22 -16.93
CA THR A 377 -32.50 17.44 -17.90
C THR A 377 -33.85 16.91 -17.34
N GLY A 378 -34.34 17.44 -16.22
CA GLY A 378 -35.56 17.01 -15.56
C GLY A 378 -36.39 18.16 -14.98
N PRO A 379 -37.60 17.89 -14.45
CA PRO A 379 -38.37 18.90 -13.74
C PRO A 379 -37.51 19.51 -12.64
N ALA A 380 -37.32 20.81 -12.64
CA ALA A 380 -36.40 21.56 -11.77
C ALA A 380 -36.56 21.29 -10.25
N ASP A 381 -37.67 20.69 -9.86
CA ASP A 381 -38.04 20.47 -8.47
C ASP A 381 -37.96 19.01 -7.99
N THR A 382 -37.40 18.09 -8.78
CA THR A 382 -37.33 16.67 -8.40
C THR A 382 -35.89 16.21 -8.25
N ALA A 383 -35.54 15.58 -7.11
CA ALA A 383 -34.21 15.03 -6.86
C ALA A 383 -34.09 13.58 -7.33
N PHE A 384 -35.04 12.74 -6.92
CA PHE A 384 -34.99 11.31 -7.20
C PHE A 384 -36.33 10.84 -7.79
N LEU A 385 -36.21 10.02 -8.82
CA LEU A 385 -37.32 9.29 -9.42
C LEU A 385 -37.01 7.78 -9.35
N LEU A 386 -37.78 7.05 -8.57
CA LEU A 386 -37.71 5.61 -8.42
C LEU A 386 -38.86 4.96 -9.18
N ASP A 387 -38.53 4.12 -10.14
CA ASP A 387 -39.53 3.38 -10.94
C ASP A 387 -39.42 1.88 -10.68
N ARG A 388 -40.37 1.36 -9.89
CA ARG A 388 -40.52 -0.05 -9.55
C ARG A 388 -39.21 -0.74 -9.18
N ILE A 389 -38.43 -0.10 -8.31
CA ILE A 389 -37.13 -0.60 -7.90
C ILE A 389 -37.26 -1.76 -6.91
N SER A 390 -36.41 -2.76 -7.10
CA SER A 390 -36.18 -3.81 -6.11
C SER A 390 -34.74 -3.75 -5.64
N VAL A 391 -34.56 -3.81 -4.32
CA VAL A 391 -33.26 -3.66 -3.67
C VAL A 391 -32.91 -4.96 -2.94
N SER A 392 -31.75 -5.53 -3.27
CA SER A 392 -31.15 -6.67 -2.56
C SER A 392 -29.76 -6.32 -2.05
N ALA A 393 -29.30 -7.07 -1.05
CA ALA A 393 -27.90 -6.97 -0.64
C ALA A 393 -26.97 -7.49 -1.76
N PRO A 394 -25.72 -7.00 -1.88
CA PRO A 394 -24.76 -7.50 -2.86
C PRO A 394 -24.43 -9.01 -2.73
N SER A 395 -24.71 -9.61 -1.58
CA SER A 395 -24.57 -11.04 -1.31
C SER A 395 -25.59 -11.93 -2.03
N GLY A 396 -26.58 -11.35 -2.74
CA GLY A 396 -27.61 -12.09 -3.47
C GLY A 396 -28.76 -12.61 -2.60
N ASP A 397 -28.93 -12.08 -1.42
CA ASP A 397 -30.05 -12.39 -0.52
C ASP A 397 -31.42 -11.99 -1.13
N PRO A 398 -32.54 -12.51 -0.61
CA PRO A 398 -33.86 -12.14 -1.11
C PRO A 398 -34.05 -10.61 -1.04
N PRO A 399 -34.82 -10.02 -1.95
CA PRO A 399 -34.96 -8.58 -2.03
C PRO A 399 -35.56 -8.00 -0.74
N LEU A 400 -34.85 -7.01 -0.18
CA LEU A 400 -35.24 -6.27 1.00
C LEU A 400 -36.44 -5.34 0.75
N ILE A 401 -36.53 -4.84 -0.49
CA ILE A 401 -37.60 -3.96 -0.96
C ILE A 401 -38.01 -4.44 -2.34
N ARG A 402 -39.33 -4.47 -2.62
CA ARG A 402 -39.88 -4.91 -3.93
C ARG A 402 -40.77 -3.84 -4.51
N ASP A 403 -40.59 -3.59 -5.80
CA ASP A 403 -41.44 -2.74 -6.65
C ASP A 403 -41.75 -1.35 -6.03
N LEU A 404 -40.76 -0.71 -5.40
CA LEU A 404 -40.91 0.62 -4.82
C LEU A 404 -40.90 1.68 -5.92
N SER A 405 -41.98 2.46 -5.98
CA SER A 405 -42.08 3.66 -6.83
C SER A 405 -42.26 4.88 -5.96
N LEU A 406 -41.36 5.85 -6.08
CA LEU A 406 -41.33 7.04 -5.26
C LEU A 406 -40.70 8.20 -6.01
N THR A 407 -41.23 9.40 -5.78
CA THR A 407 -40.64 10.65 -6.27
C THR A 407 -40.30 11.54 -5.09
N VAL A 408 -39.08 12.03 -5.02
CA VAL A 408 -38.64 13.00 -4.00
C VAL A 408 -38.52 14.37 -4.66
N SER A 409 -39.40 15.28 -4.27
CA SER A 409 -39.48 16.63 -4.84
C SER A 409 -39.18 17.70 -3.78
N GLN A 410 -38.75 18.87 -4.24
CA GLN A 410 -38.43 20.00 -3.36
C GLN A 410 -39.61 20.39 -2.50
N GLY A 411 -39.37 20.67 -1.22
CA GLY A 411 -40.41 21.02 -0.24
C GLY A 411 -41.19 19.82 0.33
N HIS A 412 -41.04 18.63 -0.23
CA HIS A 412 -41.73 17.42 0.25
C HIS A 412 -40.75 16.49 0.95
N SER A 413 -40.48 16.76 2.21
CA SER A 413 -39.56 15.95 3.03
C SER A 413 -40.14 14.57 3.33
N LEU A 414 -39.28 13.54 3.26
CA LEU A 414 -39.63 12.13 3.43
C LEU A 414 -38.95 11.54 4.67
N LEU A 415 -39.73 10.90 5.53
CA LEU A 415 -39.22 10.10 6.63
C LEU A 415 -39.27 8.61 6.30
N ILE A 416 -38.18 7.93 6.41
CA ILE A 416 -38.08 6.48 6.19
C ILE A 416 -38.01 5.79 7.55
N THR A 417 -38.96 4.91 7.81
CA THR A 417 -39.07 4.17 9.07
C THR A 417 -39.13 2.68 8.83
N GLY A 418 -38.94 1.90 9.86
CA GLY A 418 -38.98 0.43 9.80
C GLY A 418 -38.08 -0.19 10.85
N ASN A 419 -38.25 -1.48 11.11
CA ASN A 419 -37.41 -2.23 12.05
C ASN A 419 -35.99 -2.35 11.57
N THR A 420 -35.10 -2.78 12.46
CA THR A 420 -33.69 -3.07 12.07
C THR A 420 -33.66 -4.19 11.03
N GLY A 421 -32.86 -4.00 9.99
CA GLY A 421 -32.70 -5.02 8.92
C GLY A 421 -33.73 -4.94 7.80
N THR A 422 -34.69 -4.00 7.79
CA THR A 422 -35.72 -3.86 6.73
C THR A 422 -35.21 -3.20 5.44
N GLY A 423 -33.95 -2.76 5.40
CA GLY A 423 -33.35 -2.19 4.19
C GLY A 423 -33.32 -0.66 4.12
N LYS A 424 -33.54 0.07 5.22
CA LYS A 424 -33.49 1.54 5.25
C LYS A 424 -32.19 2.12 4.71
N THR A 425 -31.07 1.76 5.31
CA THR A 425 -29.73 2.19 4.85
C THR A 425 -29.42 1.65 3.45
N SER A 426 -29.91 0.44 3.11
CA SER A 426 -29.75 -0.12 1.77
C SER A 426 -30.43 0.71 0.70
N LEU A 427 -31.63 1.25 1.00
CA LEU A 427 -32.32 2.18 0.11
C LEU A 427 -31.51 3.46 -0.10
N LEU A 428 -30.91 4.01 0.99
CA LEU A 428 -30.06 5.20 0.87
C LEU A 428 -28.80 4.93 0.05
N ARG A 429 -28.23 3.73 0.14
CA ARG A 429 -27.08 3.33 -0.70
C ARG A 429 -27.45 3.27 -2.17
N VAL A 430 -28.64 2.81 -2.48
CA VAL A 430 -29.16 2.80 -3.86
C VAL A 430 -29.43 4.23 -4.34
N LEU A 431 -30.04 5.09 -3.52
CA LEU A 431 -30.23 6.52 -3.85
C LEU A 431 -28.90 7.24 -4.09
N GLY A 432 -27.88 6.92 -3.28
CA GLY A 432 -26.54 7.44 -3.45
C GLY A 432 -25.75 6.80 -4.59
N GLY A 433 -26.33 5.85 -5.33
CA GLY A 433 -25.66 5.14 -6.43
C GLY A 433 -24.51 4.23 -5.97
N LEU A 434 -24.48 3.86 -4.69
CA LEU A 434 -23.45 2.93 -4.14
C LEU A 434 -23.80 1.47 -4.43
N TRP A 435 -25.09 1.16 -4.54
CA TRP A 435 -25.61 -0.16 -4.86
C TRP A 435 -26.49 -0.09 -6.12
N GLU A 436 -26.44 -1.14 -6.91
CA GLU A 436 -27.31 -1.30 -8.08
C GLU A 436 -28.66 -1.89 -7.66
N THR A 437 -29.71 -1.57 -8.41
CA THR A 437 -31.04 -2.16 -8.26
C THR A 437 -31.09 -3.51 -8.97
N THR A 438 -31.79 -4.49 -8.37
CA THR A 438 -32.00 -5.78 -9.03
C THR A 438 -33.09 -5.72 -10.09
N ARG A 439 -34.03 -4.79 -9.95
CA ARG A 439 -35.07 -4.45 -10.94
C ARG A 439 -35.43 -2.98 -10.85
N GLY A 440 -35.91 -2.43 -11.93
CA GLY A 440 -36.28 -1.01 -12.03
C GLY A 440 -35.05 -0.09 -12.13
N GLY A 441 -35.28 1.20 -12.08
CA GLY A 441 -34.21 2.20 -12.18
C GLY A 441 -34.41 3.37 -11.23
N VAL A 442 -33.31 3.85 -10.68
CA VAL A 442 -33.24 5.10 -9.93
C VAL A 442 -32.62 6.14 -10.86
N ARG A 443 -33.36 7.23 -11.07
CA ARG A 443 -32.82 8.41 -11.77
C ARG A 443 -32.63 9.52 -10.75
N MET A 444 -31.38 9.95 -10.58
CA MET A 444 -31.05 11.17 -9.86
C MET A 444 -31.08 12.32 -10.86
N LEU A 445 -31.97 13.26 -10.63
CA LEU A 445 -32.23 14.40 -11.50
C LEU A 445 -31.54 15.68 -11.03
N THR A 446 -30.69 15.56 -10.02
CA THR A 446 -29.91 16.66 -9.42
C THR A 446 -28.45 16.23 -9.25
N CYS A 447 -27.55 17.18 -9.10
CA CYS A 447 -26.14 16.93 -8.83
C CYS A 447 -25.86 16.67 -7.35
N PHE A 448 -24.69 16.12 -7.05
CA PHE A 448 -24.17 16.12 -5.67
C PHE A 448 -23.60 17.51 -5.31
N GLY A 449 -23.72 17.90 -4.06
CA GLY A 449 -23.08 19.10 -3.54
C GLY A 449 -24.02 20.24 -3.15
N PRO A 450 -23.52 21.48 -3.05
CA PRO A 450 -24.26 22.61 -2.50
C PRO A 450 -25.56 22.97 -3.23
N HIS A 451 -25.62 22.73 -4.51
CA HIS A 451 -26.82 23.03 -5.34
C HIS A 451 -27.71 21.81 -5.59
N GLY A 452 -27.41 20.68 -4.97
CA GLY A 452 -28.09 19.42 -5.18
C GLY A 452 -28.31 18.63 -3.91
N VAL A 453 -27.79 17.42 -3.85
CA VAL A 453 -27.98 16.45 -2.76
C VAL A 453 -26.68 16.28 -1.95
N LEU A 454 -26.82 16.20 -0.63
CA LEU A 454 -25.76 15.78 0.27
C LEU A 454 -26.26 14.65 1.18
N PHE A 455 -25.39 13.63 1.37
CA PHE A 455 -25.67 12.49 2.24
C PHE A 455 -24.89 12.62 3.54
N LEU A 456 -25.56 12.51 4.69
CA LEU A 456 -24.92 12.31 5.99
C LEU A 456 -25.06 10.84 6.39
N PRO A 457 -23.94 10.11 6.49
CA PRO A 457 -23.95 8.71 6.89
C PRO A 457 -24.27 8.56 8.40
N GLN A 458 -24.73 7.38 8.78
CA GLN A 458 -24.99 7.03 10.17
C GLN A 458 -23.75 7.21 11.07
N ARG A 459 -22.59 6.81 10.57
CA ARG A 459 -21.31 7.03 11.23
C ARG A 459 -20.63 8.24 10.59
N PRO A 460 -20.47 9.34 11.33
CA PRO A 460 -19.79 10.52 10.83
C PRO A 460 -18.39 10.21 10.33
N PHE A 461 -17.96 10.87 9.26
CA PHE A 461 -16.63 10.74 8.70
C PHE A 461 -15.83 12.01 8.90
N PHE A 462 -14.65 11.86 9.52
CA PHE A 462 -13.65 12.92 9.71
C PHE A 462 -12.32 12.48 9.16
N THR A 463 -11.59 13.44 8.62
CA THR A 463 -10.24 13.25 8.06
C THR A 463 -9.23 13.96 8.94
N ASP A 464 -7.95 13.73 8.68
CA ASP A 464 -6.88 14.52 9.29
C ASP A 464 -7.02 15.98 8.87
N GLY A 465 -6.62 16.90 9.74
CA GLY A 465 -6.61 18.31 9.43
C GLY A 465 -7.26 19.19 10.48
N THR A 466 -7.41 20.47 10.16
CA THR A 466 -7.93 21.53 11.03
C THR A 466 -9.45 21.45 11.19
N LEU A 467 -9.99 22.21 12.15
CA LEU A 467 -11.45 22.31 12.32
C LEU A 467 -12.13 22.89 11.08
N ARG A 468 -11.51 23.87 10.42
CA ARG A 468 -12.00 24.43 9.14
C ARG A 468 -12.18 23.32 8.11
N GLU A 469 -11.19 22.48 7.91
CA GLU A 469 -11.23 21.37 6.95
C GLU A 469 -12.33 20.38 7.26
N GLN A 470 -12.64 20.13 8.54
CA GLN A 470 -13.76 19.26 8.91
C GLN A 470 -15.12 19.87 8.54
N VAL A 471 -15.27 21.19 8.66
CA VAL A 471 -16.54 21.87 8.35
C VAL A 471 -16.75 22.01 6.84
N ILE A 472 -15.71 22.36 6.09
CA ILE A 472 -15.82 22.57 4.63
C ILE A 472 -15.78 21.28 3.82
N TYR A 473 -15.43 20.15 4.44
CA TYR A 473 -15.33 18.85 3.73
C TYR A 473 -16.64 18.54 2.95
N PRO A 474 -16.58 18.06 1.71
CA PRO A 474 -15.43 17.59 0.94
C PRO A 474 -14.73 18.66 0.07
N LEU A 475 -14.99 19.93 0.30
CA LEU A 475 -14.30 21.01 -0.41
C LEU A 475 -12.81 21.00 -0.08
N LYS A 476 -11.98 21.43 -1.03
CA LYS A 476 -10.55 21.55 -0.83
C LYS A 476 -10.22 22.81 -0.02
N GLU A 477 -9.11 22.80 0.70
CA GLU A 477 -8.54 23.95 1.41
C GLU A 477 -8.41 25.24 0.57
N ILE A 478 -8.36 25.08 -0.75
CA ILE A 478 -8.04 26.15 -1.72
C ILE A 478 -9.33 26.78 -2.29
N TYR A 479 -10.47 26.51 -1.70
CA TYR A 479 -11.62 27.33 -2.03
C TYR A 479 -11.38 28.73 -1.50
N PRO A 480 -11.59 29.75 -2.34
CA PRO A 480 -10.88 31.00 -2.18
C PRO A 480 -10.99 31.46 -0.74
N ALA A 481 -9.86 31.66 -0.11
CA ALA A 481 -9.76 32.40 1.12
C ALA A 481 -10.35 33.81 0.84
N SER A 482 -11.67 33.87 0.78
CA SER A 482 -12.38 35.15 0.68
C SER A 482 -12.38 35.87 2.03
N GLY A 483 -11.31 35.68 2.81
CA GLY A 483 -11.04 36.41 4.02
C GLY A 483 -12.06 36.21 5.14
N SER A 484 -12.27 37.23 5.94
CA SER A 484 -13.10 37.25 7.17
C SER A 484 -14.56 36.78 7.02
N VAL A 485 -15.14 36.83 5.83
CA VAL A 485 -16.56 36.47 5.61
C VAL A 485 -16.80 34.96 5.74
N ASP A 486 -15.85 34.14 5.29
CA ASP A 486 -15.95 32.68 5.42
C ASP A 486 -15.75 32.23 6.87
N ASP A 487 -14.87 32.88 7.60
CA ASP A 487 -14.61 32.58 9.01
C ASP A 487 -15.83 32.87 9.87
N GLU A 488 -16.50 34.00 9.68
CA GLU A 488 -17.72 34.33 10.38
C GLU A 488 -18.84 33.34 10.05
N ARG A 489 -18.95 32.92 8.80
CA ARG A 489 -19.94 31.93 8.38
C ARG A 489 -19.68 30.56 9.01
N ILE A 490 -18.44 30.09 9.05
CA ILE A 490 -18.07 28.82 9.69
C ILE A 490 -18.35 28.89 11.20
N LEU A 491 -17.92 29.95 11.87
CA LEU A 491 -18.16 30.15 13.30
C LEU A 491 -19.65 30.19 13.64
N ARG A 492 -20.47 30.88 12.83
CA ARG A 492 -21.92 30.91 12.99
C ARG A 492 -22.53 29.52 12.86
N PHE A 493 -22.14 28.71 11.91
CA PHE A 493 -22.70 27.37 11.75
C PHE A 493 -22.20 26.39 12.81
N LEU A 494 -21.00 26.56 13.34
CA LEU A 494 -20.53 25.82 14.51
C LEU A 494 -21.35 26.19 15.76
N GLU A 495 -21.67 27.46 15.96
CA GLU A 495 -22.50 27.92 17.04
C GLU A 495 -23.94 27.37 16.93
N LEU A 496 -24.56 27.45 15.75
CA LEU A 496 -25.88 26.88 15.47
C LEU A 496 -25.92 25.35 15.68
N ALA A 497 -24.83 24.66 15.40
CA ALA A 497 -24.71 23.23 15.69
C ALA A 497 -24.45 22.93 17.18
N GLY A 498 -24.28 23.97 18.03
CA GLY A 498 -23.99 23.82 19.46
C GLY A 498 -22.53 23.44 19.76
N LEU A 499 -21.60 23.84 18.90
CA LEU A 499 -20.15 23.53 18.98
C LEU A 499 -19.28 24.78 19.21
N ALA A 500 -19.81 25.85 19.75
CA ALA A 500 -19.05 27.09 20.01
C ALA A 500 -17.75 26.84 20.83
N GLY A 501 -17.81 25.95 21.84
CA GLY A 501 -16.67 25.59 22.67
C GLY A 501 -15.60 24.79 21.95
N LEU A 502 -15.89 24.19 20.80
CA LEU A 502 -14.93 23.38 20.05
C LEU A 502 -13.82 24.26 19.46
N VAL A 503 -14.15 25.47 19.01
CA VAL A 503 -13.17 26.41 18.45
C VAL A 503 -12.10 26.79 19.48
N THR A 504 -12.50 27.01 20.72
CA THR A 504 -11.59 27.32 21.84
C THR A 504 -10.73 26.08 22.17
N ARG A 505 -11.35 24.89 22.17
CA ARG A 505 -10.64 23.63 22.46
C ARG A 505 -9.59 23.26 21.41
N THR A 506 -9.83 23.60 20.16
CA THR A 506 -8.87 23.37 19.05
C THR A 506 -7.83 24.50 18.91
N GLY A 507 -8.00 25.63 19.60
CA GLY A 507 -7.12 26.78 19.48
C GLY A 507 -7.37 27.64 18.25
N GLY A 508 -8.51 27.49 17.59
CA GLY A 508 -8.91 28.24 16.39
C GLY A 508 -9.34 27.35 15.24
N LEU A 509 -9.76 27.97 14.13
CA LEU A 509 -10.21 27.22 12.95
C LEU A 509 -9.06 26.54 12.19
N ASP A 510 -7.90 27.18 12.14
CA ASP A 510 -6.75 26.74 11.32
C ASP A 510 -5.61 26.14 12.16
N SER A 511 -5.83 25.93 13.45
CA SER A 511 -4.84 25.29 14.31
C SER A 511 -4.65 23.83 13.91
N GLN A 512 -3.40 23.46 13.68
CA GLN A 512 -3.04 22.05 13.45
C GLN A 512 -3.30 21.26 14.73
N VAL A 513 -3.99 20.13 14.59
CA VAL A 513 -4.29 19.23 15.69
C VAL A 513 -3.60 17.91 15.48
N ASP A 514 -2.88 17.43 16.51
CA ASP A 514 -2.10 16.18 16.47
C ASP A 514 -2.90 14.96 16.95
N TRP A 515 -4.21 15.11 17.08
CA TRP A 515 -5.09 14.04 17.53
C TRP A 515 -5.98 13.50 16.40
N ASN A 516 -6.49 12.29 16.61
CA ASN A 516 -7.57 11.74 15.80
C ASN A 516 -8.93 12.29 16.29
N TRP A 517 -9.73 12.87 15.40
CA TRP A 517 -11.03 13.43 15.70
C TRP A 517 -11.99 12.43 16.36
N TYR A 518 -11.90 11.16 16.01
CA TYR A 518 -12.71 10.10 16.60
C TYR A 518 -12.39 9.81 18.08
N ASP A 519 -11.20 10.12 18.53
CA ASP A 519 -10.77 9.87 19.90
C ASP A 519 -11.08 11.04 20.85
N VAL A 520 -11.27 12.23 20.28
CA VAL A 520 -11.44 13.48 21.06
C VAL A 520 -12.89 13.94 21.12
N LEU A 521 -13.68 13.68 20.07
CA LEU A 521 -15.08 14.08 20.01
C LEU A 521 -15.99 13.00 20.60
N SER A 522 -16.97 13.42 21.40
CA SER A 522 -18.06 12.54 21.80
C SER A 522 -18.95 12.19 20.59
N PRO A 523 -19.69 11.06 20.60
CA PRO A 523 -20.60 10.70 19.51
C PRO A 523 -21.58 11.81 19.14
N GLY A 524 -22.09 12.53 20.14
CA GLY A 524 -23.00 13.68 19.93
C GLY A 524 -22.30 14.87 19.27
N GLU A 525 -21.05 15.18 19.68
CA GLU A 525 -20.25 16.23 19.02
C GLU A 525 -19.92 15.88 17.59
N MET A 526 -19.62 14.61 17.31
CA MET A 526 -19.37 14.13 15.94
C MET A 526 -20.60 14.34 15.05
N GLN A 527 -21.78 14.01 15.52
CA GLN A 527 -23.02 14.24 14.77
C GLN A 527 -23.31 15.72 14.58
N ARG A 528 -23.12 16.56 15.62
CA ARG A 528 -23.26 18.01 15.51
C ARG A 528 -22.27 18.62 14.51
N LEU A 529 -21.04 18.16 14.48
CA LEU A 529 -20.04 18.63 13.50
C LEU A 529 -20.43 18.24 12.07
N SER A 530 -21.02 17.06 11.87
CA SER A 530 -21.59 16.67 10.57
C SER A 530 -22.73 17.60 10.14
N PHE A 531 -23.57 18.05 11.07
CA PHE A 531 -24.60 19.05 10.78
C PHE A 531 -24.01 20.43 10.50
N ALA A 532 -22.95 20.86 11.21
CA ALA A 532 -22.22 22.09 10.87
C ALA A 532 -21.71 22.07 9.43
N ARG A 533 -21.18 20.94 8.99
CA ARG A 533 -20.80 20.69 7.59
C ARG A 533 -21.99 20.82 6.65
N LEU A 534 -23.11 20.22 6.98
CA LEU A 534 -24.34 20.32 6.19
C LEU A 534 -24.84 21.77 6.09
N PHE A 535 -24.82 22.53 7.19
CA PHE A 535 -25.22 23.92 7.21
C PHE A 535 -24.30 24.81 6.38
N TYR A 536 -23.01 24.55 6.39
CA TYR A 536 -22.04 25.28 5.58
C TYR A 536 -22.28 25.07 4.07
N LEU A 537 -22.50 23.81 3.66
CA LEU A 537 -22.70 23.44 2.26
C LEU A 537 -24.10 23.79 1.72
N GLN A 538 -25.11 23.91 2.57
CA GLN A 538 -26.49 24.28 2.22
C GLN A 538 -27.05 23.59 0.97
N PRO A 539 -27.11 22.24 0.91
CA PRO A 539 -27.68 21.54 -0.24
C PRO A 539 -29.20 21.78 -0.31
N ARG A 540 -29.78 21.61 -1.52
CA ARG A 540 -31.25 21.63 -1.68
C ARG A 540 -31.91 20.43 -1.03
N TYR A 541 -31.25 19.28 -1.07
CA TYR A 541 -31.71 18.01 -0.50
C TYR A 541 -30.66 17.45 0.45
N ALA A 542 -31.07 17.13 1.67
CA ALA A 542 -30.22 16.46 2.65
C ALA A 542 -30.76 15.06 2.93
N VAL A 543 -29.95 14.04 2.67
CA VAL A 543 -30.26 12.64 2.95
C VAL A 543 -29.53 12.24 4.24
N LEU A 544 -30.29 11.93 5.29
CA LEU A 544 -29.80 11.73 6.65
C LEU A 544 -30.04 10.28 7.09
N ASP A 545 -28.96 9.52 7.30
CA ASP A 545 -29.04 8.13 7.79
C ASP A 545 -28.80 8.07 9.29
N GLU A 546 -29.90 8.10 10.08
CA GLU A 546 -29.85 8.10 11.56
C GLU A 546 -28.83 9.11 12.14
N ALA A 547 -28.69 10.26 11.50
CA ALA A 547 -27.61 11.22 11.75
C ALA A 547 -27.71 11.92 13.12
N THR A 548 -28.79 11.72 13.87
CA THR A 548 -29.07 12.31 15.21
C THR A 548 -29.23 11.25 16.31
N SER A 549 -28.85 10.03 16.06
CA SER A 549 -29.05 8.90 16.99
C SER A 549 -28.39 9.09 18.37
N ALA A 550 -27.28 9.82 18.43
CA ALA A 550 -26.54 10.12 19.67
C ALA A 550 -26.96 11.42 20.36
N LEU A 551 -27.98 12.11 19.85
CA LEU A 551 -28.46 13.38 20.36
C LEU A 551 -29.75 13.23 21.16
N THR A 552 -30.04 14.19 22.04
CA THR A 552 -31.33 14.31 22.69
C THR A 552 -32.41 14.77 21.70
N GLU A 553 -33.68 14.50 21.99
CA GLU A 553 -34.79 14.90 21.12
C GLU A 553 -34.88 16.42 20.91
N GLU A 554 -34.52 17.19 21.94
CA GLU A 554 -34.46 18.65 21.86
C GLU A 554 -33.40 19.12 20.87
N ALA A 555 -32.15 18.60 21.01
CA ALA A 555 -31.05 18.95 20.11
C ALA A 555 -31.31 18.49 18.67
N GLU A 556 -31.92 17.32 18.51
CA GLU A 556 -32.38 16.82 17.22
C GLU A 556 -33.39 17.77 16.59
N GLY A 557 -34.41 18.18 17.38
CA GLY A 557 -35.43 19.10 16.91
C GLY A 557 -34.87 20.46 16.49
N GLU A 558 -33.86 20.98 17.18
CA GLU A 558 -33.20 22.23 16.80
C GLU A 558 -32.45 22.10 15.47
N LEU A 559 -31.66 21.05 15.30
CA LEU A 559 -30.91 20.83 14.07
C LEU A 559 -31.84 20.66 12.85
N TYR A 560 -32.90 19.89 12.98
CA TYR A 560 -33.91 19.73 11.91
C TYR A 560 -34.64 21.05 11.60
N ARG A 561 -34.95 21.87 12.60
CA ARG A 561 -35.54 23.20 12.40
C ARG A 561 -34.60 24.11 11.62
N ILE A 562 -33.31 24.11 11.95
CA ILE A 562 -32.28 24.88 11.20
C ILE A 562 -32.20 24.42 9.75
N CYS A 563 -32.22 23.11 9.50
CA CYS A 563 -32.25 22.58 8.13
C CYS A 563 -33.47 23.13 7.34
N GLN A 564 -34.66 23.17 7.95
CA GLN A 564 -35.85 23.72 7.30
C GLN A 564 -35.74 25.24 7.08
N GLN A 565 -35.19 25.98 8.03
CA GLN A 565 -34.97 27.43 7.89
C GLN A 565 -33.97 27.76 6.78
N LEU A 566 -32.99 26.89 6.54
CA LEU A 566 -32.04 27.01 5.45
C LEU A 566 -32.61 26.52 4.08
N GLY A 567 -33.90 26.12 4.05
CA GLY A 567 -34.59 25.73 2.82
C GLY A 567 -34.26 24.33 2.31
N MET A 568 -33.69 23.45 3.11
CA MET A 568 -33.36 22.10 2.73
C MET A 568 -34.58 21.17 2.72
N THR A 569 -34.70 20.33 1.73
CA THR A 569 -35.68 19.22 1.72
C THR A 569 -35.01 17.97 2.30
N LEU A 570 -35.64 17.37 3.30
CA LEU A 570 -35.06 16.31 4.09
C LEU A 570 -35.56 14.93 3.65
N VAL A 571 -34.62 14.00 3.47
CA VAL A 571 -34.90 12.57 3.34
C VAL A 571 -34.20 11.90 4.51
N SER A 572 -34.93 11.54 5.55
CA SER A 572 -34.35 11.09 6.83
C SER A 572 -34.72 9.65 7.12
N VAL A 573 -33.75 8.88 7.58
CA VAL A 573 -33.98 7.60 8.25
C VAL A 573 -33.98 7.83 9.75
N GLY A 574 -35.02 7.41 10.43
CA GLY A 574 -35.13 7.59 11.88
C GLY A 574 -36.18 6.70 12.51
N HIS A 575 -36.09 6.54 13.85
CA HIS A 575 -37.01 5.73 14.64
C HIS A 575 -37.88 6.55 15.59
N ARG A 576 -37.55 7.82 15.76
CA ARG A 576 -38.26 8.70 16.73
C ARG A 576 -39.49 9.34 16.08
N ARG A 577 -40.61 9.30 16.79
CA ARG A 577 -41.83 9.98 16.34
C ARG A 577 -41.70 11.50 16.31
N SER A 578 -40.79 12.05 17.09
CA SER A 578 -40.48 13.49 17.11
C SER A 578 -40.04 14.03 15.73
N LEU A 579 -39.58 13.18 14.84
CA LEU A 579 -39.17 13.56 13.47
C LEU A 579 -40.37 13.76 12.53
N GLU A 580 -41.54 13.20 12.82
CA GLU A 580 -42.70 13.27 11.94
C GLU A 580 -43.10 14.71 11.63
N LYS A 581 -42.99 15.62 12.60
CA LYS A 581 -43.32 17.04 12.44
C LYS A 581 -42.48 17.81 11.43
N PHE A 582 -41.31 17.29 11.08
CA PHE A 582 -40.39 17.90 10.10
C PHE A 582 -40.56 17.35 8.66
N HIS A 583 -41.43 16.34 8.50
CA HIS A 583 -41.59 15.64 7.23
C HIS A 583 -43.03 15.75 6.71
N SER A 584 -43.18 15.54 5.40
CA SER A 584 -44.50 15.58 4.72
C SER A 584 -45.05 14.18 4.47
N SER A 585 -44.20 13.19 4.39
CA SER A 585 -44.55 11.79 4.10
C SER A 585 -43.72 10.83 4.92
N ILE A 586 -44.27 9.66 5.21
CA ILE A 586 -43.56 8.55 5.86
C ILE A 586 -43.58 7.36 4.91
N LEU A 587 -42.40 6.84 4.63
CA LEU A 587 -42.19 5.55 3.98
C LEU A 587 -41.86 4.50 5.04
N HIS A 588 -42.80 3.63 5.34
CA HIS A 588 -42.58 2.55 6.29
C HIS A 588 -42.17 1.26 5.58
N LEU A 589 -41.02 0.74 5.93
CA LEU A 589 -40.52 -0.55 5.43
C LEU A 589 -40.95 -1.65 6.40
N CYS A 590 -41.87 -2.53 5.96
CA CYS A 590 -42.47 -3.56 6.81
C CYS A 590 -41.54 -4.79 7.00
N GLY A 591 -40.49 -4.94 6.18
CA GLY A 591 -39.78 -6.20 6.02
C GLY A 591 -40.42 -7.07 4.94
N ASP A 592 -39.84 -8.21 4.59
CA ASP A 592 -40.33 -9.14 3.54
C ASP A 592 -40.53 -8.51 2.15
N GLY A 593 -39.91 -7.36 1.91
CA GLY A 593 -40.00 -6.62 0.66
C GLY A 593 -41.21 -5.69 0.55
N ARG A 594 -42.09 -5.63 1.55
CA ARG A 594 -43.27 -4.77 1.56
C ARG A 594 -42.95 -3.39 2.14
N TRP A 595 -43.68 -2.39 1.66
CA TRP A 595 -43.56 -0.99 2.09
C TRP A 595 -44.93 -0.30 2.07
N GLU A 596 -45.08 0.75 2.89
CA GLU A 596 -46.26 1.60 2.95
C GLU A 596 -45.83 3.06 2.87
N LEU A 597 -46.50 3.85 2.02
CA LEU A 597 -46.29 5.29 1.92
C LEU A 597 -47.52 6.02 2.49
N ARG A 598 -47.30 6.83 3.51
CA ARG A 598 -48.36 7.63 4.14
C ARG A 598 -48.01 9.12 4.08
N ARG A 599 -49.01 9.95 3.82
CA ARG A 599 -48.84 11.40 3.93
C ARG A 599 -49.18 11.83 5.37
N ILE A 600 -48.34 12.69 5.93
CA ILE A 600 -48.58 13.28 7.25
C ILE A 600 -49.55 14.43 7.07
N LYS A 601 -50.73 14.37 7.72
CA LYS A 601 -51.62 15.52 7.80
C LYS A 601 -50.96 16.48 8.79
N LYS A 602 -50.59 17.68 8.35
CA LYS A 602 -50.23 18.76 9.26
C LYS A 602 -51.55 19.24 9.89
N GLU A 603 -51.69 19.01 11.20
CA GLU A 603 -52.74 19.67 11.99
C GLU A 603 -52.47 21.15 12.12
#